data_499e31da5e8ef43c01adefa7726f1392
#
_entry.id   499e31da5e8ef43c01adefa7726f1392
#
_cell.length_a   1.000
_cell.length_b   1.000
_cell.length_c   1.000
_cell.angle_alpha   90.00
_cell.angle_beta   90.00
_cell.angle_gamma   90.00
#
_symmetry.space_group_name_H-M   'P 1'
#
loop_
_entity.id
_entity.type
_entity.pdbx_description
1 polymer ?
#
loop_
_entity_poly.entity_id
_entity_poly.type
_entity_poly.pdbx_seq_one_letter_code
_entity_poly.pdbx_strand_id
1 'polypeptide(L)'
;MFQTAIGVTIPFPEKVREGYRIMDGALRASVSFEKLDAVIREFISLIEEPMFLALHIPLPEGATEDMSVYGEGTGSVYEQVMYLDQCSREQMLSVYNTFGGIFLADGVSQFAIASHKSGDEMFVQLFKIVDFLGEGRLRYTALLEKHGIYPSDGLLTAWDVLDKEHPGKCRLVKVLGTTIFDAVERLKEFGLYAAGVIER
;
A
#
# COMPACT_ATOMS: atom_id res chain seq x y z
N MET A 1 -2.69 0.05 -20.51
CA MET A 1 -1.53 -0.77 -20.07
C MET A 1 -1.41 -0.56 -18.57
N PHE A 2 -1.18 -1.63 -17.78
CA PHE A 2 -1.01 -1.51 -16.33
C PHE A 2 0.19 -0.63 -15.99
N GLN A 3 0.01 0.33 -15.09
CA GLN A 3 1.06 1.26 -14.68
C GLN A 3 1.49 0.96 -13.25
N THR A 4 2.80 0.80 -13.04
CA THR A 4 3.40 0.61 -11.72
C THR A 4 3.75 1.94 -11.07
N ALA A 5 3.89 1.96 -9.75
CA ALA A 5 4.43 3.11 -9.03
C ALA A 5 5.88 3.39 -9.42
N ILE A 6 6.33 4.62 -9.24
CA ILE A 6 7.70 5.07 -9.62
C ILE A 6 8.78 4.23 -8.93
N GLY A 7 8.58 3.90 -7.66
CA GLY A 7 9.51 3.10 -6.85
C GLY A 7 9.42 1.59 -7.09
N VAL A 8 8.61 1.14 -8.05
CA VAL A 8 8.32 -0.28 -8.26
C VAL A 8 8.67 -0.69 -9.68
N THR A 9 9.39 -1.80 -9.81
CA THR A 9 9.62 -2.46 -11.09
C THR A 9 9.21 -3.92 -10.96
N ILE A 10 8.34 -4.38 -11.87
CA ILE A 10 7.93 -5.79 -11.97
C ILE A 10 8.42 -6.37 -13.29
N PRO A 11 8.83 -7.65 -13.32
CA PRO A 11 9.06 -8.35 -14.58
C PRO A 11 7.70 -8.54 -15.27
N PHE A 12 7.66 -8.60 -16.56
CA PHE A 12 6.46 -8.91 -17.33
C PHE A 12 5.22 -8.04 -16.99
N PRO A 13 5.35 -6.70 -16.94
CA PRO A 13 4.22 -5.82 -16.58
C PRO A 13 3.03 -5.95 -17.53
N GLU A 14 3.26 -6.44 -18.75
CA GLU A 14 2.23 -6.72 -19.75
C GLU A 14 1.33 -7.90 -19.37
N LYS A 15 1.73 -8.77 -18.43
CA LYS A 15 0.93 -9.87 -17.91
C LYS A 15 0.00 -9.44 -16.79
N VAL A 16 0.36 -8.38 -16.05
CA VAL A 16 -0.47 -7.85 -14.96
C VAL A 16 -1.66 -7.10 -15.53
N ARG A 17 -2.83 -7.33 -14.93
CA ARG A 17 -4.09 -6.70 -15.34
C ARG A 17 -4.73 -5.99 -14.16
N GLU A 18 -5.49 -4.95 -14.46
CA GLU A 18 -6.42 -4.38 -13.47
C GLU A 18 -7.57 -5.35 -13.26
N GLY A 19 -7.98 -5.46 -12.01
CA GLY A 19 -9.10 -6.27 -11.61
C GLY A 19 -9.06 -6.57 -10.13
N TYR A 20 -10.08 -7.29 -9.65
CA TYR A 20 -10.07 -7.80 -8.29
C TYR A 20 -10.52 -9.26 -8.25
N ARG A 21 -10.12 -9.95 -7.18
CA ARG A 21 -10.60 -11.29 -6.84
C ARG A 21 -10.93 -11.38 -5.36
N ILE A 22 -11.94 -12.16 -5.05
CA ILE A 22 -12.30 -12.49 -3.67
C ILE A 22 -11.44 -13.67 -3.24
N MET A 23 -10.76 -13.51 -2.13
CA MET A 23 -9.93 -14.53 -1.50
C MET A 23 -10.48 -14.86 -0.13
N ASP A 24 -10.01 -15.94 0.49
CA ASP A 24 -10.30 -16.20 1.89
C ASP A 24 -9.75 -15.06 2.75
N GLY A 25 -10.64 -14.40 3.48
CA GLY A 25 -10.32 -13.26 4.34
C GLY A 25 -10.06 -11.91 3.66
N ALA A 26 -9.94 -11.82 2.32
CA ALA A 26 -9.59 -10.59 1.63
C ALA A 26 -10.33 -10.39 0.30
N LEU A 27 -10.51 -9.12 -0.08
CA LEU A 27 -10.81 -8.71 -1.45
C LEU A 27 -9.53 -8.08 -2.02
N ARG A 28 -8.80 -8.83 -2.85
CA ARG A 28 -7.52 -8.38 -3.44
C ARG A 28 -7.74 -7.71 -4.78
N ALA A 29 -7.18 -6.53 -4.96
CA ALA A 29 -7.22 -5.78 -6.20
C ALA A 29 -5.81 -5.47 -6.73
N SER A 30 -5.67 -5.56 -8.04
CA SER A 30 -4.55 -5.04 -8.82
C SER A 30 -5.03 -3.73 -9.46
N VAL A 31 -4.47 -2.62 -9.02
CA VAL A 31 -4.92 -1.26 -9.39
C VAL A 31 -3.76 -0.53 -10.05
N SER A 32 -3.97 -0.02 -11.27
CA SER A 32 -2.98 0.86 -11.93
C SER A 32 -2.68 2.08 -11.09
N PHE A 33 -1.42 2.49 -11.07
CA PHE A 33 -0.93 3.60 -10.27
C PHE A 33 -1.76 4.88 -10.43
N GLU A 34 -2.17 5.20 -11.65
CA GLU A 34 -2.97 6.39 -11.96
C GLU A 34 -4.35 6.43 -11.28
N LYS A 35 -4.89 5.27 -10.87
CA LYS A 35 -6.20 5.14 -10.23
C LYS A 35 -6.11 5.04 -8.70
N LEU A 36 -4.94 4.68 -8.17
CA LEU A 36 -4.78 4.42 -6.74
C LEU A 36 -5.18 5.59 -5.86
N ASP A 37 -4.80 6.82 -6.21
CA ASP A 37 -5.17 8.01 -5.44
C ASP A 37 -6.68 8.16 -5.29
N ALA A 38 -7.41 8.01 -6.40
CA ALA A 38 -8.87 8.13 -6.39
C ALA A 38 -9.54 7.02 -5.57
N VAL A 39 -9.07 5.78 -5.71
CA VAL A 39 -9.57 4.62 -4.94
C VAL A 39 -9.37 4.85 -3.44
N ILE A 40 -8.19 5.30 -3.02
CA ILE A 40 -7.87 5.53 -1.61
C ILE A 40 -8.70 6.67 -1.03
N ARG A 41 -8.84 7.79 -1.74
CA ARG A 41 -9.67 8.91 -1.30
C ARG A 41 -11.13 8.50 -1.13
N GLU A 42 -11.66 7.73 -2.05
CA GLU A 42 -13.02 7.23 -1.94
C GLU A 42 -13.15 6.25 -0.76
N PHE A 43 -12.19 5.36 -0.54
CA PHE A 43 -12.18 4.49 0.62
C PHE A 43 -12.21 5.29 1.93
N ILE A 44 -11.33 6.31 2.09
CA ILE A 44 -11.34 7.19 3.26
C ILE A 44 -12.71 7.84 3.48
N SER A 45 -13.42 8.17 2.39
CA SER A 45 -14.74 8.78 2.49
C SER A 45 -15.85 7.82 2.96
N LEU A 46 -15.63 6.51 2.78
CA LEU A 46 -16.63 5.48 3.04
C LEU A 46 -16.49 4.80 4.40
N ILE A 47 -15.26 4.67 4.93
CA ILE A 47 -15.04 3.96 6.20
C ILE A 47 -15.50 4.80 7.40
N GLU A 48 -15.80 4.11 8.50
CA GLU A 48 -16.28 4.75 9.74
C GLU A 48 -15.12 5.31 10.56
N GLU A 49 -15.39 6.39 11.26
CA GLU A 49 -14.47 6.97 12.26
C GLU A 49 -14.63 6.29 13.64
N PRO A 50 -13.59 6.31 14.49
CA PRO A 50 -12.26 6.83 14.24
C PRO A 50 -11.43 5.89 13.36
N MET A 51 -10.53 6.51 12.59
CA MET A 51 -9.62 5.81 11.66
C MET A 51 -8.21 5.75 12.24
N PHE A 52 -7.39 4.86 11.67
CA PHE A 52 -5.95 4.91 11.86
C PHE A 52 -5.20 4.69 10.55
N LEU A 53 -4.00 5.25 10.48
CA LEU A 53 -3.00 4.96 9.44
C LEU A 53 -1.95 4.04 10.06
N ALA A 54 -1.67 2.92 9.41
CA ALA A 54 -0.50 2.11 9.70
C ALA A 54 0.52 2.28 8.57
N LEU A 55 1.78 2.55 8.92
CA LEU A 55 2.90 2.58 7.99
C LEU A 55 3.85 1.45 8.33
N HIS A 56 4.20 0.65 7.33
CA HIS A 56 5.24 -0.36 7.39
C HIS A 56 6.45 0.17 6.62
N ILE A 57 7.52 0.46 7.31
CA ILE A 57 8.75 1.00 6.73
C ILE A 57 9.93 0.10 7.03
N PRO A 58 10.83 -0.16 6.07
CA PRO A 58 12.02 -0.94 6.36
C PRO A 58 12.87 -0.21 7.40
N LEU A 59 13.50 -0.96 8.29
CA LEU A 59 14.49 -0.38 9.19
C LEU A 59 15.68 0.14 8.38
N PRO A 60 16.31 1.28 8.79
CA PRO A 60 17.37 1.92 8.03
C PRO A 60 18.54 1.00 7.66
N GLU A 61 18.85 0.02 8.50
CA GLU A 61 19.90 -0.97 8.26
C GLU A 61 19.58 -1.93 7.10
N GLY A 62 18.30 -2.08 6.75
CA GLY A 62 17.82 -2.89 5.62
C GLY A 62 17.39 -2.07 4.39
N ALA A 63 17.34 -0.75 4.51
CA ALA A 63 16.92 0.13 3.43
C ALA A 63 18.08 0.41 2.47
N THR A 64 18.21 -0.40 1.45
CA THR A 64 19.09 -0.10 0.32
C THR A 64 18.31 0.66 -0.76
N GLU A 65 19.01 1.43 -1.60
CA GLU A 65 18.38 2.18 -2.71
C GLU A 65 17.64 1.24 -3.70
N ASP A 66 18.00 -0.03 -3.75
CA ASP A 66 17.43 -1.04 -4.64
C ASP A 66 17.19 -2.34 -3.86
N MET A 67 15.95 -2.54 -3.40
CA MET A 67 15.54 -3.76 -2.71
C MET A 67 14.97 -4.75 -3.72
N SER A 68 15.67 -5.85 -3.96
CA SER A 68 15.13 -7.00 -4.69
C SER A 68 14.29 -7.85 -3.74
N VAL A 69 13.04 -8.14 -4.11
CA VAL A 69 12.14 -8.97 -3.28
C VAL A 69 12.50 -10.46 -3.34
N TYR A 70 13.18 -10.87 -4.42
CA TYR A 70 13.73 -12.21 -4.57
C TYR A 70 15.15 -12.11 -5.12
N GLY A 71 16.14 -12.62 -4.39
CA GLY A 71 17.54 -12.65 -4.83
C GLY A 71 18.47 -13.13 -3.74
N GLU A 72 19.69 -13.55 -4.10
CA GLU A 72 20.74 -13.84 -3.15
C GLU A 72 21.10 -12.56 -2.39
N GLY A 73 20.97 -12.58 -1.07
CA GLY A 73 21.25 -11.44 -0.20
C GLY A 73 20.03 -10.72 0.35
N THR A 74 18.82 -11.15 0.03
CA THR A 74 17.62 -10.74 0.77
C THR A 74 17.62 -11.48 2.11
N GLY A 75 18.38 -10.95 3.07
CA GLY A 75 18.20 -11.30 4.48
C GLY A 75 16.79 -10.92 4.93
N SER A 76 16.38 -11.42 6.09
CA SER A 76 15.12 -10.98 6.72
C SER A 76 15.07 -9.46 6.75
N VAL A 77 14.03 -8.89 6.13
CA VAL A 77 13.79 -7.44 6.16
C VAL A 77 12.92 -7.16 7.37
N TYR A 78 13.49 -6.45 8.33
CA TYR A 78 12.70 -5.96 9.47
C TYR A 78 11.99 -4.67 9.08
N GLU A 79 10.70 -4.62 9.38
CA GLU A 79 9.89 -3.44 9.19
C GLU A 79 9.47 -2.86 10.53
N GLN A 80 9.61 -1.56 10.68
CA GLN A 80 8.98 -0.82 11.76
C GLN A 80 7.54 -0.52 11.37
N VAL A 81 6.62 -0.91 12.24
CA VAL A 81 5.20 -0.57 12.12
C VAL A 81 4.95 0.70 12.94
N MET A 82 4.40 1.70 12.29
CA MET A 82 4.08 3.01 12.87
C MET A 82 2.58 3.25 12.76
N TYR A 83 1.95 3.77 13.82
CA TYR A 83 0.53 4.10 13.84
C TYR A 83 0.30 5.58 14.08
N LEU A 84 -0.60 6.15 13.27
CA LEU A 84 -1.27 7.41 13.56
C LEU A 84 -2.75 7.09 13.85
N ASP A 85 -3.13 7.23 15.11
CA ASP A 85 -4.33 6.66 15.66
C ASP A 85 -5.45 7.70 15.87
N GLN A 86 -6.71 7.21 16.10
CA GLN A 86 -7.85 8.04 16.46
C GLN A 86 -8.15 9.21 15.49
N CYS A 87 -7.85 9.03 14.21
CA CYS A 87 -8.06 10.09 13.22
C CYS A 87 -9.54 10.27 12.86
N SER A 88 -9.98 11.53 12.81
CA SER A 88 -11.21 11.87 12.07
C SER A 88 -10.96 11.76 10.55
N ARG A 89 -12.03 11.74 9.77
CA ARG A 89 -11.92 11.73 8.29
C ARG A 89 -11.18 12.97 7.77
N GLU A 90 -11.44 14.12 8.36
CA GLU A 90 -10.77 15.37 7.99
C GLU A 90 -9.26 15.28 8.26
N GLN A 91 -8.86 14.76 9.41
CA GLN A 91 -7.45 14.54 9.75
C GLN A 91 -6.79 13.54 8.81
N MET A 92 -7.45 12.41 8.54
CA MET A 92 -6.94 11.39 7.61
C MET A 92 -6.77 11.96 6.20
N LEU A 93 -7.75 12.71 5.70
CA LEU A 93 -7.65 13.37 4.40
C LEU A 93 -6.55 14.43 4.37
N SER A 94 -6.35 15.18 5.45
CA SER A 94 -5.26 16.16 5.57
C SER A 94 -3.89 15.50 5.50
N VAL A 95 -3.70 14.41 6.25
CA VAL A 95 -2.49 13.57 6.21
C VAL A 95 -2.27 13.02 4.81
N TYR A 96 -3.30 12.43 4.22
CA TYR A 96 -3.21 11.84 2.89
C TYR A 96 -2.96 12.91 1.79
N ASN A 97 -3.55 14.08 1.90
CA ASN A 97 -3.26 15.20 0.98
C ASN A 97 -1.79 15.64 1.04
N THR A 98 -1.19 15.58 2.21
CA THR A 98 0.20 16.01 2.41
C THR A 98 1.21 14.93 2.00
N PHE A 99 0.94 13.68 2.34
CA PHE A 99 1.91 12.57 2.23
C PHE A 99 1.50 11.47 1.25
N GLY A 100 0.26 11.47 0.75
CA GLY A 100 -0.23 10.42 -0.16
C GLY A 100 0.63 10.25 -1.40
N GLY A 101 1.19 11.32 -1.94
CA GLY A 101 2.09 11.24 -3.09
C GLY A 101 3.33 10.37 -2.82
N ILE A 102 3.96 10.49 -1.64
CA ILE A 102 5.10 9.64 -1.30
C ILE A 102 4.66 8.23 -0.94
N PHE A 103 3.53 8.03 -0.24
CA PHE A 103 3.00 6.70 0.07
C PHE A 103 2.74 5.88 -1.18
N LEU A 104 2.24 6.53 -2.24
CA LEU A 104 1.96 5.88 -3.52
C LEU A 104 3.22 5.63 -4.34
N ALA A 105 4.11 6.59 -4.41
CA ALA A 105 5.27 6.53 -5.29
C ALA A 105 6.39 5.65 -4.75
N ASP A 106 6.55 5.61 -3.41
CA ASP A 106 7.62 4.85 -2.77
C ASP A 106 7.43 3.34 -2.92
N GLY A 107 8.51 2.63 -3.24
CA GLY A 107 8.46 1.19 -3.47
C GLY A 107 8.73 0.36 -2.22
N VAL A 108 9.39 0.92 -1.20
CA VAL A 108 9.89 0.13 -0.06
C VAL A 108 8.91 0.09 1.12
N SER A 109 7.97 1.03 1.16
CA SER A 109 6.96 1.13 2.21
C SER A 109 5.62 0.52 1.81
N GLN A 110 4.88 0.11 2.84
CA GLN A 110 3.49 -0.31 2.75
C GLN A 110 2.67 0.53 3.71
N PHE A 111 1.37 0.64 3.48
CA PHE A 111 0.51 1.35 4.40
C PHE A 111 -0.92 0.79 4.41
N ALA A 112 -1.58 0.94 5.53
CA ALA A 112 -3.00 0.65 5.67
C ALA A 112 -3.76 1.86 6.21
N ILE A 113 -5.00 2.00 5.79
CA ILE A 113 -5.98 2.90 6.39
C ILE A 113 -7.14 2.03 6.86
N ALA A 114 -7.50 2.15 8.13
CA ALA A 114 -8.50 1.29 8.71
C ALA A 114 -9.41 2.03 9.71
N SER A 115 -10.54 1.41 10.02
CA SER A 115 -11.51 1.89 11.00
C SER A 115 -11.48 1.04 12.27
N HIS A 116 -11.36 1.67 13.41
CA HIS A 116 -11.51 0.99 14.70
C HIS A 116 -12.94 0.50 14.93
N LYS A 117 -13.92 1.15 14.32
CA LYS A 117 -15.32 0.86 14.59
C LYS A 117 -15.84 -0.29 13.74
N SER A 118 -15.60 -0.25 12.43
CA SER A 118 -16.08 -1.29 11.51
C SER A 118 -15.10 -2.45 11.35
N GLY A 119 -13.82 -2.27 11.70
CA GLY A 119 -12.77 -3.24 11.43
C GLY A 119 -12.41 -3.37 9.95
N ASP A 120 -12.95 -2.49 9.10
CA ASP A 120 -12.55 -2.47 7.70
C ASP A 120 -11.19 -1.83 7.53
N GLU A 121 -10.40 -2.43 6.67
CA GLU A 121 -9.05 -1.99 6.36
C GLU A 121 -8.82 -2.05 4.86
N MET A 122 -8.10 -1.06 4.34
CA MET A 122 -7.48 -1.11 3.03
C MET A 122 -5.96 -1.11 3.22
N PHE A 123 -5.31 -2.20 2.85
CA PHE A 123 -3.87 -2.37 2.94
C PHE A 123 -3.24 -2.29 1.54
N VAL A 124 -2.38 -1.28 1.35
CA VAL A 124 -1.60 -1.10 0.12
C VAL A 124 -0.22 -1.70 0.36
N GLN A 125 -0.04 -2.90 -0.17
CA GLN A 125 1.17 -3.71 -0.03
C GLN A 125 2.31 -3.22 -0.92
N LEU A 126 3.46 -3.91 -0.84
CA LEU A 126 4.50 -3.80 -1.86
C LEU A 126 3.92 -4.04 -3.25
N PHE A 127 4.56 -3.47 -4.25
CA PHE A 127 4.09 -3.47 -5.64
C PHE A 127 2.70 -2.82 -5.82
N LYS A 128 2.20 -2.13 -4.77
CA LYS A 128 0.91 -1.42 -4.74
C LYS A 128 -0.30 -2.32 -5.04
N ILE A 129 -0.22 -3.56 -4.58
CA ILE A 129 -1.39 -4.45 -4.52
C ILE A 129 -2.26 -3.98 -3.36
N VAL A 130 -3.55 -3.97 -3.55
CA VAL A 130 -4.53 -3.48 -2.57
C VAL A 130 -5.34 -4.64 -2.04
N ASP A 131 -5.32 -4.84 -0.73
CA ASP A 131 -6.21 -5.77 -0.04
C ASP A 131 -7.23 -4.98 0.78
N PHE A 132 -8.50 -5.30 0.61
CA PHE A 132 -9.56 -4.88 1.52
C PHE A 132 -9.86 -6.02 2.47
N LEU A 133 -9.78 -5.72 3.77
CA LEU A 133 -9.92 -6.67 4.88
C LEU A 133 -11.13 -6.30 5.73
N GLY A 134 -11.51 -7.18 6.64
CA GLY A 134 -12.67 -7.01 7.51
C GLY A 134 -13.92 -7.71 6.99
N GLU A 135 -14.93 -7.77 7.83
CA GLU A 135 -16.20 -8.45 7.48
C GLU A 135 -16.95 -7.72 6.36
N GLY A 136 -16.86 -6.39 6.34
CA GLY A 136 -17.49 -5.53 5.35
C GLY A 136 -16.77 -5.44 3.99
N ARG A 137 -15.68 -6.17 3.78
CA ARG A 137 -14.79 -6.02 2.61
C ARG A 137 -15.48 -6.09 1.26
N LEU A 138 -16.54 -6.89 1.14
CA LEU A 138 -17.25 -7.08 -0.13
C LEU A 138 -18.02 -5.81 -0.59
N ARG A 139 -18.30 -4.87 0.31
CA ARG A 139 -18.94 -3.59 -0.08
C ARG A 139 -18.03 -2.73 -0.96
N TYR A 140 -16.71 -2.99 -0.91
CA TYR A 140 -15.74 -2.24 -1.72
C TYR A 140 -15.62 -2.73 -3.17
N THR A 141 -16.34 -3.80 -3.56
CA THR A 141 -16.45 -4.17 -4.98
C THR A 141 -17.09 -3.04 -5.79
N ALA A 142 -18.16 -2.40 -5.26
CA ALA A 142 -18.81 -1.27 -5.93
C ALA A 142 -17.87 -0.05 -6.08
N LEU A 143 -17.00 0.20 -5.08
CA LEU A 143 -15.96 1.23 -5.18
C LEU A 143 -15.01 0.90 -6.33
N LEU A 144 -14.50 -0.33 -6.39
CA LEU A 144 -13.57 -0.76 -7.44
C LEU A 144 -14.21 -0.67 -8.83
N GLU A 145 -15.44 -1.15 -8.99
CA GLU A 145 -16.17 -1.13 -10.26
C GLU A 145 -16.45 0.30 -10.75
N LYS A 146 -16.73 1.24 -9.85
CA LYS A 146 -16.84 2.65 -10.16
C LYS A 146 -15.57 3.24 -10.79
N HIS A 147 -14.40 2.72 -10.39
CA HIS A 147 -13.11 3.08 -10.96
C HIS A 147 -12.71 2.22 -12.16
N GLY A 148 -13.64 1.40 -12.69
CA GLY A 148 -13.38 0.52 -13.85
C GLY A 148 -12.48 -0.66 -13.54
N ILE A 149 -12.47 -1.12 -12.28
CA ILE A 149 -11.72 -2.29 -11.81
C ILE A 149 -12.76 -3.38 -11.55
N TYR A 150 -12.80 -4.40 -12.41
CA TYR A 150 -13.85 -5.42 -12.42
C TYR A 150 -13.35 -6.78 -11.89
N PRO A 151 -14.26 -7.70 -11.50
CA PRO A 151 -13.87 -9.03 -11.06
C PRO A 151 -13.14 -9.79 -12.18
N SER A 152 -12.13 -10.56 -11.81
CA SER A 152 -11.34 -11.35 -12.73
C SER A 152 -10.89 -12.65 -12.07
N ASP A 153 -11.43 -13.79 -12.51
CA ASP A 153 -11.08 -15.11 -11.97
C ASP A 153 -9.61 -15.49 -12.25
N GLY A 154 -9.05 -14.99 -13.35
CA GLY A 154 -7.65 -15.19 -13.75
C GLY A 154 -6.76 -14.00 -13.44
N LEU A 155 -7.07 -13.21 -12.39
CA LEU A 155 -6.29 -12.04 -12.03
C LEU A 155 -4.85 -12.41 -11.72
N LEU A 156 -3.92 -11.87 -12.52
CA LEU A 156 -2.49 -11.89 -12.22
C LEU A 156 -2.09 -10.54 -11.62
N THR A 157 -1.63 -10.59 -10.39
CA THR A 157 -1.05 -9.45 -9.68
C THR A 157 0.46 -9.41 -9.89
N ALA A 158 1.12 -8.39 -9.37
CA ALA A 158 2.58 -8.33 -9.39
C ALA A 158 3.22 -9.56 -8.73
N TRP A 159 2.65 -10.07 -7.63
CA TRP A 159 3.17 -11.25 -6.94
C TRP A 159 3.13 -12.53 -7.79
N ASP A 160 2.14 -12.65 -8.68
CA ASP A 160 1.96 -13.84 -9.52
C ASP A 160 2.96 -13.91 -10.69
N VAL A 161 3.66 -12.82 -10.97
CA VAL A 161 4.66 -12.72 -12.06
C VAL A 161 6.11 -12.64 -11.57
N LEU A 162 6.33 -12.71 -10.25
CA LEU A 162 7.65 -12.72 -9.63
C LEU A 162 8.12 -14.17 -9.42
N ASP A 163 9.41 -14.39 -9.66
CA ASP A 163 10.11 -15.61 -9.28
C ASP A 163 11.60 -15.33 -8.99
N LYS A 164 12.39 -16.36 -8.65
CA LYS A 164 13.81 -16.21 -8.33
C LYS A 164 14.66 -15.75 -9.53
N GLU A 165 14.25 -16.09 -10.73
CA GLU A 165 14.97 -15.72 -11.96
C GLU A 165 14.56 -14.33 -12.43
N HIS A 166 13.34 -13.92 -12.08
CA HIS A 166 12.74 -12.64 -12.46
C HIS A 166 12.20 -11.91 -11.22
N PRO A 167 13.10 -11.41 -10.36
CA PRO A 167 12.70 -10.69 -9.16
C PRO A 167 12.11 -9.32 -9.50
N GLY A 168 11.13 -8.90 -8.71
CA GLY A 168 10.70 -7.51 -8.71
C GLY A 168 11.66 -6.64 -7.91
N LYS A 169 11.61 -5.32 -8.16
CA LYS A 169 12.41 -4.35 -7.43
C LYS A 169 11.54 -3.30 -6.78
N CYS A 170 11.84 -3.01 -5.53
CA CYS A 170 11.28 -1.91 -4.76
C CYS A 170 12.38 -0.93 -4.44
N ARG A 171 12.18 0.35 -4.73
CA ARG A 171 13.18 1.41 -4.53
C ARG A 171 12.64 2.52 -3.68
N LEU A 172 13.51 3.04 -2.82
CA LEU A 172 13.28 4.30 -2.13
C LEU A 172 13.27 5.43 -3.16
N VAL A 173 12.24 6.27 -3.12
CA VAL A 173 12.13 7.42 -4.03
C VAL A 173 11.98 8.72 -3.25
N LYS A 174 12.16 9.83 -3.96
CA LYS A 174 11.85 11.18 -3.46
C LYS A 174 10.71 11.77 -4.27
N VAL A 175 9.72 12.29 -3.58
CA VAL A 175 8.63 13.08 -4.17
C VAL A 175 8.72 14.50 -3.63
N LEU A 176 8.92 15.47 -4.50
CA LEU A 176 9.14 16.88 -4.11
C LEU A 176 10.23 17.04 -3.04
N GLY A 177 11.31 16.26 -3.15
CA GLY A 177 12.42 16.27 -2.21
C GLY A 177 12.23 15.49 -0.92
N THR A 178 11.05 14.88 -0.69
CA THR A 178 10.68 14.15 0.53
C THR A 178 10.75 12.64 0.28
N THR A 179 11.41 11.90 1.15
CA THR A 179 11.39 10.42 1.21
C THR A 179 10.29 9.96 2.16
N ILE A 180 10.05 8.63 2.19
CA ILE A 180 9.13 8.04 3.19
C ILE A 180 9.65 8.25 4.62
N PHE A 181 10.97 8.24 4.84
CA PHE A 181 11.55 8.49 6.15
C PHE A 181 11.33 9.94 6.60
N ASP A 182 11.50 10.92 5.69
CA ASP A 182 11.19 12.32 5.98
C ASP A 182 9.71 12.52 6.29
N ALA A 183 8.82 11.80 5.59
CA ALA A 183 7.39 11.83 5.86
C ALA A 183 7.07 11.28 7.26
N VAL A 184 7.69 10.17 7.65
CA VAL A 184 7.56 9.59 9.00
C VAL A 184 7.98 10.57 10.08
N GLU A 185 9.14 11.23 9.94
CA GLU A 185 9.58 12.23 10.94
C GLU A 185 8.58 13.38 11.08
N ARG A 186 8.03 13.87 9.98
CA ARG A 186 7.01 14.92 10.02
C ARG A 186 5.67 14.42 10.59
N LEU A 187 5.29 13.17 10.34
CA LEU A 187 4.06 12.60 10.88
C LEU A 187 4.12 12.39 12.40
N LYS A 188 5.30 12.27 12.99
CA LYS A 188 5.46 12.25 14.46
C LYS A 188 4.91 13.53 15.12
N GLU A 189 4.98 14.67 14.43
CA GLU A 189 4.38 15.92 14.88
C GLU A 189 2.85 15.86 14.97
N PHE A 190 2.23 14.96 14.21
CA PHE A 190 0.79 14.68 14.21
C PHE A 190 0.40 13.53 15.16
N GLY A 191 1.37 12.95 15.87
CA GLY A 191 1.13 11.87 16.81
C GLY A 191 1.44 10.46 16.28
N LEU A 192 2.16 10.33 15.15
CA LEU A 192 2.63 9.02 14.68
C LEU A 192 3.61 8.42 15.69
N TYR A 193 3.40 7.17 16.08
CA TYR A 193 4.24 6.47 17.05
C TYR A 193 4.61 5.07 16.56
N ALA A 194 5.72 4.54 17.08
CA ALA A 194 6.16 3.17 16.80
C ALA A 194 5.28 2.16 17.55
N ALA A 195 4.65 1.24 16.84
CA ALA A 195 3.83 0.17 17.41
C ALA A 195 4.60 -1.12 17.62
N GLY A 196 5.60 -1.40 16.78
CA GLY A 196 6.41 -2.61 16.89
C GLY A 196 7.35 -2.81 15.71
N VAL A 197 8.03 -3.94 15.71
CA VAL A 197 8.89 -4.40 14.62
C VAL A 197 8.40 -5.78 14.18
N ILE A 198 8.28 -5.97 12.89
CA ILE A 198 7.93 -7.27 12.29
C ILE A 198 9.06 -7.73 11.37
N GLU A 199 9.20 -9.02 11.21
CA GLU A 199 10.07 -9.65 10.21
C GLU A 199 9.19 -10.03 9.00
N ARG A 200 9.65 -9.65 7.79
CA ARG A 200 8.94 -9.94 6.54
C ARG A 200 9.42 -11.24 5.93
#